data_e26b6d9a6c3d0696550a65e9f6c4dd49
#
_entry.id   e26b6d9a6c3d0696550a65e9f6c4dd49
#
_cell.length_a   1.000
_cell.length_b   1.000
_cell.length_c   1.000
_cell.angle_alpha   90.00
_cell.angle_beta   90.00
_cell.angle_gamma   90.00
#
_symmetry.space_group_name_H-M   'P 1'
#
loop_
_entity.id
_entity.type
_entity.pdbx_description
1 polymer ?
#
loop_
_entity_poly.entity_id
_entity_poly.type
_entity_poly.pdbx_seq_one_letter_code
_entity_poly.pdbx_strand_id
1 'polypeptide(L)'
;MNKITYRPPQLGDEHQISGCMWASADLWELTDGTPNSVAEWLQICAPEELRSRILSGERMLIATWNGIVVGFIAFRRSNHLSLLFVRREFSGQGIGRELFTRCINDFDEVTVNSADAAVGFYQKVGFIQSGGRFFKNGVWGTPMKWVNNAVTQAE
;
A
#
# COMPACT_ATOMS: atom_id res chain seq x y z
N MET A 1 -0.98 -6.54 27.04
CA MET A 1 -1.39 -7.21 25.80
C MET A 1 -0.80 -6.50 24.59
N ASN A 2 -0.28 -7.29 23.68
CA ASN A 2 0.32 -6.75 22.47
C ASN A 2 -0.77 -6.29 21.51
N LYS A 3 -0.74 -5.02 21.18
CA LYS A 3 -1.77 -4.38 20.39
C LYS A 3 -1.14 -3.73 19.16
N ILE A 4 -1.84 -3.81 18.03
CA ILE A 4 -1.43 -3.08 16.84
C ILE A 4 -1.72 -1.60 17.05
N THR A 5 -0.73 -0.75 16.82
CA THR A 5 -0.89 0.70 16.86
C THR A 5 -0.67 1.28 15.48
N TYR A 6 -1.32 2.40 15.21
CA TYR A 6 -1.30 3.06 13.90
C TYR A 6 -0.83 4.50 14.09
N ARG A 7 0.14 4.91 13.30
CA ARG A 7 0.65 6.29 13.34
C ARG A 7 1.28 6.68 11.99
N PRO A 8 1.36 7.98 11.69
CA PRO A 8 2.15 8.40 10.53
C PRO A 8 3.62 8.04 10.73
N PRO A 9 4.35 7.74 9.64
CA PRO A 9 5.78 7.51 9.74
C PRO A 9 6.53 8.81 9.99
N GLN A 10 7.70 8.70 10.61
CA GLN A 10 8.63 9.81 10.81
C GLN A 10 10.02 9.37 10.35
N LEU A 11 10.93 10.33 10.21
CA LEU A 11 12.31 10.02 9.85
C LEU A 11 12.90 9.05 10.87
N GLY A 12 13.56 8.01 10.39
CA GLY A 12 14.04 6.90 11.18
C GLY A 12 13.23 5.62 10.99
N ASP A 13 12.00 5.72 10.47
CA ASP A 13 11.14 4.55 10.22
C ASP A 13 11.46 3.86 8.89
N GLU A 14 12.20 4.49 7.99
CA GLU A 14 12.38 4.03 6.62
C GLU A 14 12.97 2.62 6.50
N HIS A 15 13.89 2.25 7.39
CA HIS A 15 14.48 0.90 7.35
C HIS A 15 13.47 -0.17 7.75
N GLN A 16 12.66 0.11 8.76
CA GLN A 16 11.62 -0.84 9.18
C GLN A 16 10.49 -0.94 8.15
N ILE A 17 10.13 0.17 7.51
CA ILE A 17 9.15 0.16 6.42
C ILE A 17 9.68 -0.69 5.27
N SER A 18 10.92 -0.49 4.87
CA SER A 18 11.58 -1.32 3.86
C SER A 18 11.52 -2.80 4.22
N GLY A 19 11.87 -3.13 5.46
CA GLY A 19 11.80 -4.51 5.96
C GLY A 19 10.39 -5.10 5.90
N CYS A 20 9.38 -4.30 6.20
CA CYS A 20 7.98 -4.70 6.08
C CYS A 20 7.61 -5.03 4.63
N MET A 21 8.02 -4.18 3.69
CA MET A 21 7.78 -4.42 2.26
C MET A 21 8.41 -5.73 1.80
N TRP A 22 9.67 -5.97 2.17
CA TRP A 22 10.37 -7.21 1.82
C TRP A 22 9.74 -8.45 2.47
N ALA A 23 9.21 -8.32 3.69
CA ALA A 23 8.57 -9.42 4.41
C ALA A 23 7.17 -9.74 3.89
N SER A 24 6.54 -8.80 3.17
CA SER A 24 5.19 -8.96 2.63
C SER A 24 5.19 -9.29 1.15
N ALA A 25 6.14 -8.72 0.40
CA ALA A 25 6.20 -8.86 -1.04
C ALA A 25 6.90 -10.16 -1.44
N ASP A 26 6.26 -10.92 -2.30
CA ASP A 26 6.93 -11.98 -3.04
C ASP A 26 7.37 -11.40 -4.37
N LEU A 27 8.68 -11.19 -4.54
CA LEU A 27 9.21 -10.56 -5.75
C LEU A 27 8.83 -11.33 -7.02
N TRP A 28 8.72 -12.66 -6.91
CA TRP A 28 8.37 -13.49 -8.07
C TRP A 28 6.90 -13.39 -8.42
N GLU A 29 6.03 -13.06 -7.44
CA GLU A 29 4.60 -12.83 -7.70
C GLU A 29 4.35 -11.41 -8.23
N LEU A 30 5.14 -10.42 -7.79
CA LEU A 30 4.95 -9.02 -8.17
C LEU A 30 5.66 -8.64 -9.46
N THR A 31 6.71 -9.37 -9.83
CA THR A 31 7.52 -9.09 -11.01
C THR A 31 7.52 -10.27 -11.95
N ASP A 32 7.98 -10.06 -13.18
CA ASP A 32 8.20 -11.15 -14.14
C ASP A 32 9.55 -11.84 -13.95
N GLY A 33 10.31 -11.47 -12.90
CA GLY A 33 11.61 -12.04 -12.59
C GLY A 33 12.75 -11.54 -13.45
N THR A 34 12.50 -10.61 -14.36
CA THR A 34 13.60 -10.02 -15.18
C THR A 34 14.47 -9.11 -14.33
N PRO A 35 15.77 -8.94 -14.70
CA PRO A 35 16.65 -8.03 -13.94
C PRO A 35 16.10 -6.61 -13.83
N ASN A 36 15.41 -6.10 -14.86
CA ASN A 36 14.87 -4.74 -14.85
C ASN A 36 13.71 -4.61 -13.83
N SER A 37 12.80 -5.58 -13.79
CA SER A 37 11.68 -5.50 -12.85
C SER A 37 12.14 -5.71 -11.41
N VAL A 38 13.10 -6.58 -11.17
CA VAL A 38 13.70 -6.74 -9.83
C VAL A 38 14.40 -5.46 -9.41
N ALA A 39 15.15 -4.82 -10.31
CA ALA A 39 15.84 -3.57 -10.01
C ALA A 39 14.86 -2.45 -9.63
N GLU A 40 13.70 -2.37 -10.29
CA GLU A 40 12.67 -1.39 -9.93
C GLU A 40 12.13 -1.61 -8.52
N TRP A 41 11.85 -2.86 -8.13
CA TRP A 41 11.38 -3.16 -6.79
C TRP A 41 12.45 -2.87 -5.73
N LEU A 42 13.73 -3.15 -6.04
CA LEU A 42 14.83 -2.76 -5.15
C LEU A 42 14.82 -1.26 -4.89
N GLN A 43 14.58 -0.46 -5.93
CA GLN A 43 14.53 0.99 -5.79
C GLN A 43 13.30 1.46 -5.01
N ILE A 44 12.12 0.91 -5.31
CA ILE A 44 10.87 1.26 -4.64
C ILE A 44 10.95 0.97 -3.14
N CYS A 45 11.58 -0.15 -2.77
CA CYS A 45 11.72 -0.58 -1.38
C CYS A 45 12.92 0.05 -0.66
N ALA A 46 13.76 0.82 -1.37
CA ALA A 46 14.98 1.35 -0.78
C ALA A 46 14.67 2.36 0.34
N PRO A 47 15.38 2.30 1.48
CA PRO A 47 15.16 3.24 2.56
C PRO A 47 15.29 4.71 2.12
N GLU A 48 16.20 5.01 1.20
CA GLU A 48 16.40 6.37 0.68
C GLU A 48 15.14 6.88 -0.04
N GLU A 49 14.50 6.03 -0.82
CA GLU A 49 13.26 6.38 -1.52
C GLU A 49 12.12 6.60 -0.52
N LEU A 50 12.00 5.74 0.48
CA LEU A 50 11.00 5.89 1.53
C LEU A 50 11.22 7.16 2.34
N ARG A 51 12.47 7.49 2.63
CA ARG A 51 12.83 8.74 3.30
C ARG A 51 12.36 9.95 2.48
N SER A 52 12.63 9.95 1.18
CA SER A 52 12.19 11.03 0.28
C SER A 52 10.66 11.17 0.30
N ARG A 53 9.95 10.07 0.30
CA ARG A 53 8.48 10.08 0.34
C ARG A 53 7.96 10.63 1.68
N ILE A 54 8.58 10.26 2.79
CA ILE A 54 8.23 10.82 4.11
C ILE A 54 8.44 12.33 4.11
N LEU A 55 9.58 12.79 3.59
CA LEU A 55 9.91 14.21 3.53
C LEU A 55 9.00 15.00 2.59
N SER A 56 8.44 14.36 1.55
CA SER A 56 7.55 15.02 0.59
C SER A 56 6.17 15.33 1.16
N GLY A 57 5.83 14.79 2.31
CA GLY A 57 4.52 15.00 2.91
C GLY A 57 3.40 14.16 2.31
N GLU A 58 3.72 13.09 1.61
CA GLU A 58 2.71 12.14 1.13
C GLU A 58 1.89 11.60 2.29
N ARG A 59 0.61 11.34 2.05
CA ARG A 59 -0.22 10.68 3.07
C ARG A 59 0.25 9.25 3.27
N MET A 60 0.65 8.93 4.49
CA MET A 60 1.19 7.61 4.85
C MET A 60 0.74 7.24 6.25
N LEU A 61 0.62 5.93 6.48
CA LEU A 61 0.32 5.40 7.80
C LEU A 61 1.05 4.08 7.98
N ILE A 62 1.57 3.84 9.19
CA ILE A 62 2.18 2.56 9.54
C ILE A 62 1.41 1.90 10.66
N ALA A 63 1.39 0.57 10.62
CA ALA A 63 0.91 -0.27 11.71
C ALA A 63 2.12 -0.85 12.42
N THR A 64 2.17 -0.77 13.74
CA THR A 64 3.28 -1.32 14.52
C THR A 64 2.79 -2.31 15.57
N TRP A 65 3.64 -3.28 15.84
CA TRP A 65 3.45 -4.27 16.90
C TRP A 65 4.77 -4.41 17.64
N ASN A 66 4.77 -4.09 18.94
CA ASN A 66 5.99 -4.08 19.77
C ASN A 66 7.13 -3.26 19.13
N GLY A 67 6.79 -2.11 18.54
CA GLY A 67 7.77 -1.24 17.92
C GLY A 67 8.25 -1.68 16.53
N ILE A 68 7.73 -2.78 16.01
CA ILE A 68 8.08 -3.29 14.68
C ILE A 68 7.00 -2.88 13.69
N VAL A 69 7.39 -2.34 12.54
CA VAL A 69 6.45 -2.02 11.46
C VAL A 69 5.94 -3.31 10.84
N VAL A 70 4.64 -3.56 10.96
CA VAL A 70 3.99 -4.77 10.44
C VAL A 70 3.09 -4.49 9.25
N GLY A 71 2.76 -3.22 8.99
CA GLY A 71 1.98 -2.80 7.84
C GLY A 71 2.26 -1.36 7.46
N PHE A 72 2.00 -1.01 6.20
CA PHE A 72 2.33 0.29 5.66
C PHE A 72 1.45 0.62 4.47
N ILE A 73 0.93 1.85 4.43
CA ILE A 73 0.16 2.38 3.31
C ILE A 73 0.70 3.75 2.92
N ALA A 74 0.73 4.04 1.61
CA ALA A 74 1.16 5.33 1.09
C ALA A 74 0.35 5.71 -0.13
N PHE A 75 0.08 7.01 -0.28
CA PHE A 75 -0.67 7.58 -1.38
C PHE A 75 0.22 8.54 -2.16
N ARG A 76 0.02 8.60 -3.48
CA ARG A 76 0.60 9.60 -4.36
C ARG A 76 -0.52 10.44 -4.99
N ARG A 77 -0.17 11.65 -5.42
CA ARG A 77 -1.10 12.55 -6.11
C ARG A 77 -2.39 12.74 -5.32
N SER A 78 -2.26 12.85 -4.03
CA SER A 78 -3.31 12.95 -3.01
C SER A 78 -4.17 11.69 -2.84
N ASN A 79 -4.76 11.13 -3.88
CA ASN A 79 -5.76 10.06 -3.76
C ASN A 79 -5.41 8.77 -4.50
N HIS A 80 -4.18 8.62 -4.99
CA HIS A 80 -3.74 7.37 -5.61
C HIS A 80 -3.02 6.51 -4.59
N LEU A 81 -3.59 5.36 -4.25
CA LEU A 81 -2.97 4.40 -3.35
C LEU A 81 -1.81 3.74 -4.10
N SER A 82 -0.58 4.05 -3.69
CA SER A 82 0.61 3.60 -4.40
C SER A 82 1.28 2.39 -3.75
N LEU A 83 1.23 2.27 -2.43
CA LEU A 83 1.85 1.17 -1.69
C LEU A 83 0.93 0.73 -0.56
N LEU A 84 0.75 -0.58 -0.42
CA LEU A 84 0.04 -1.17 0.71
C LEU A 84 0.64 -2.56 0.95
N PHE A 85 1.29 -2.71 2.09
CA PHE A 85 1.98 -3.95 2.44
C PHE A 85 1.71 -4.31 3.90
N VAL A 86 1.56 -5.61 4.15
CA VAL A 86 1.43 -6.18 5.50
C VAL A 86 2.37 -7.38 5.58
N ARG A 87 3.15 -7.49 6.66
CA ARG A 87 4.02 -8.66 6.85
C ARG A 87 3.19 -9.94 6.77
N ARG A 88 3.73 -10.98 6.16
CA ARG A 88 3.04 -12.26 5.98
C ARG A 88 2.51 -12.84 7.28
N GLU A 89 3.33 -12.77 8.35
CA GLU A 89 2.95 -13.29 9.68
C GLU A 89 1.72 -12.59 10.25
N PHE A 90 1.40 -11.41 9.78
CA PHE A 90 0.28 -10.59 10.24
C PHE A 90 -0.87 -10.52 9.23
N SER A 91 -0.79 -11.26 8.12
CA SER A 91 -1.85 -11.24 7.12
C SER A 91 -3.13 -11.90 7.65
N GLY A 92 -4.27 -11.50 7.12
CA GLY A 92 -5.55 -12.05 7.54
C GLY A 92 -6.10 -11.52 8.85
N GLN A 93 -5.46 -10.51 9.44
CA GLN A 93 -5.89 -9.92 10.72
C GLN A 93 -6.55 -8.55 10.57
N GLY A 94 -6.82 -8.12 9.34
CA GLY A 94 -7.50 -6.86 9.09
C GLY A 94 -6.62 -5.62 9.11
N ILE A 95 -5.29 -5.77 9.16
CA ILE A 95 -4.37 -4.64 9.23
C ILE A 95 -4.44 -3.79 7.96
N GLY A 96 -4.43 -4.43 6.78
CA GLY A 96 -4.53 -3.69 5.51
C GLY A 96 -5.82 -2.90 5.40
N ARG A 97 -6.92 -3.49 5.80
CA ARG A 97 -8.22 -2.83 5.82
C ARG A 97 -8.24 -1.64 6.77
N GLU A 98 -7.67 -1.80 7.97
CA GLU A 98 -7.61 -0.73 8.96
C GLU A 98 -6.73 0.42 8.50
N LEU A 99 -5.57 0.11 7.90
CA LEU A 99 -4.71 1.13 7.29
C LEU A 99 -5.47 1.95 6.24
N PHE A 100 -6.16 1.27 5.34
CA PHE A 100 -6.94 1.92 4.30
C PHE A 100 -8.05 2.78 4.90
N THR A 101 -8.86 2.21 5.79
CA THR A 101 -10.01 2.90 6.37
C THR A 101 -9.62 4.18 7.12
N ARG A 102 -8.49 4.16 7.81
CA ARG A 102 -8.01 5.33 8.58
C ARG A 102 -7.55 6.48 7.69
N CYS A 103 -7.20 6.20 6.43
CA CYS A 103 -6.62 7.22 5.54
C CYS A 103 -7.62 7.92 4.64
N ILE A 104 -8.84 7.39 4.47
CA ILE A 104 -9.70 7.75 3.34
C ILE A 104 -10.92 8.62 3.66
N ASN A 105 -11.11 9.00 4.92
CA ASN A 105 -12.35 9.68 5.35
C ASN A 105 -12.64 10.97 4.58
N ASP A 106 -11.60 11.69 4.17
CA ASP A 106 -11.72 12.96 3.46
C ASP A 106 -11.53 12.83 1.95
N PHE A 107 -11.42 11.61 1.42
CA PHE A 107 -11.32 11.39 -0.01
C PHE A 107 -12.72 11.17 -0.63
N ASP A 108 -12.97 11.79 -1.78
CA ASP A 108 -14.16 11.51 -2.59
C ASP A 108 -14.00 10.18 -3.33
N GLU A 109 -12.80 9.91 -3.83
CA GLU A 109 -12.46 8.66 -4.48
C GLU A 109 -10.98 8.34 -4.28
N VAL A 110 -10.66 7.04 -4.40
CA VAL A 110 -9.29 6.55 -4.34
C VAL A 110 -9.06 5.64 -5.54
N THR A 111 -7.94 5.81 -6.23
CA THR A 111 -7.52 4.92 -7.31
C THR A 111 -6.36 4.04 -6.86
N VAL A 112 -6.25 2.87 -7.48
CA VAL A 112 -5.14 1.95 -7.26
C VAL A 112 -4.87 1.17 -8.55
N ASN A 113 -3.61 0.82 -8.78
CA ASN A 113 -3.25 -0.18 -9.78
C ASN A 113 -2.89 -1.45 -9.01
N SER A 114 -3.82 -2.37 -8.93
CA SER A 114 -3.69 -3.55 -8.07
C SER A 114 -2.82 -4.62 -8.70
N ALA A 115 -1.89 -5.17 -7.92
CA ALA A 115 -1.25 -6.43 -8.28
C ALA A 115 -2.32 -7.54 -8.38
N ASP A 116 -2.05 -8.55 -9.21
CA ASP A 116 -3.02 -9.63 -9.44
C ASP A 116 -3.47 -10.29 -8.13
N ALA A 117 -2.54 -10.55 -7.23
CA ALA A 117 -2.84 -11.22 -5.96
C ALA A 117 -3.66 -10.35 -5.00
N ALA A 118 -3.70 -9.03 -5.20
CA ALA A 118 -4.38 -8.10 -4.30
C ALA A 118 -5.77 -7.67 -4.79
N VAL A 119 -6.18 -8.05 -6.00
CA VAL A 119 -7.48 -7.66 -6.55
C VAL A 119 -8.62 -8.06 -5.61
N GLY A 120 -8.59 -9.27 -5.07
CA GLY A 120 -9.61 -9.74 -4.14
C GLY A 120 -9.70 -8.91 -2.87
N PHE A 121 -8.56 -8.47 -2.34
CA PHE A 121 -8.53 -7.59 -1.18
C PHE A 121 -9.22 -6.25 -1.50
N TYR A 122 -8.85 -5.64 -2.62
CA TYR A 122 -9.43 -4.34 -2.99
C TYR A 122 -10.92 -4.45 -3.25
N GLN A 123 -11.39 -5.53 -3.87
CA GLN A 123 -12.81 -5.76 -4.04
C GLN A 123 -13.55 -5.83 -2.68
N LYS A 124 -12.97 -6.49 -1.70
CA LYS A 124 -13.57 -6.63 -0.38
C LYS A 124 -13.68 -5.29 0.35
N VAL A 125 -12.77 -4.36 0.13
CA VAL A 125 -12.83 -3.04 0.77
C VAL A 125 -13.61 -2.02 -0.06
N GLY A 126 -14.17 -2.42 -1.21
CA GLY A 126 -15.11 -1.61 -1.95
C GLY A 126 -14.62 -1.06 -3.28
N PHE A 127 -13.46 -1.46 -3.75
CA PHE A 127 -12.98 -1.05 -5.08
C PHE A 127 -13.67 -1.84 -6.18
N ILE A 128 -13.87 -1.20 -7.33
CA ILE A 128 -14.32 -1.83 -8.56
C ILE A 128 -13.28 -1.60 -9.65
N GLN A 129 -13.18 -2.54 -10.57
CA GLN A 129 -12.26 -2.41 -11.70
C GLN A 129 -12.68 -1.23 -12.58
N SER A 130 -11.72 -0.37 -12.91
CA SER A 130 -11.97 0.85 -13.68
C SER A 130 -11.30 0.88 -15.05
N GLY A 131 -10.53 -0.17 -15.40
CA GLY A 131 -9.86 -0.26 -16.68
C GLY A 131 -9.30 -1.65 -16.91
N GLY A 132 -8.73 -1.87 -18.09
CA GLY A 132 -8.13 -3.15 -18.45
C GLY A 132 -6.83 -3.43 -17.73
N ARG A 133 -6.59 -4.71 -17.43
CA ARG A 133 -5.32 -5.17 -16.87
C ARG A 133 -4.19 -4.81 -17.82
N PHE A 134 -3.08 -4.30 -17.31
CA PHE A 134 -1.94 -3.85 -18.13
C PHE A 134 -0.63 -4.36 -17.54
N PHE A 135 0.39 -4.38 -18.39
CA PHE A 135 1.76 -4.75 -18.00
C PHE A 135 2.65 -3.52 -18.17
N LYS A 136 3.31 -3.12 -17.10
CA LYS A 136 4.21 -1.96 -17.12
C LYS A 136 5.35 -2.17 -16.13
N ASN A 137 6.58 -1.89 -16.58
CA ASN A 137 7.77 -1.98 -15.73
C ASN A 137 7.94 -3.36 -15.09
N GLY A 138 7.62 -4.43 -15.84
CA GLY A 138 7.76 -5.79 -15.33
C GLY A 138 6.67 -6.25 -14.38
N VAL A 139 5.60 -5.49 -14.22
CA VAL A 139 4.53 -5.79 -13.26
C VAL A 139 3.17 -5.71 -13.95
N TRP A 140 2.31 -6.70 -13.68
CA TRP A 140 0.90 -6.64 -14.08
C TRP A 140 0.11 -5.80 -13.08
N GLY A 141 -0.79 -4.96 -13.59
CA GLY A 141 -1.65 -4.13 -12.77
C GLY A 141 -3.08 -4.11 -13.30
N THR A 142 -4.03 -4.04 -12.38
CA THR A 142 -5.44 -3.86 -12.68
C THR A 142 -5.89 -2.53 -12.09
N PRO A 143 -6.31 -1.56 -12.91
CA PRO A 143 -6.79 -0.28 -12.37
C PRO A 143 -8.13 -0.47 -11.66
N MET A 144 -8.23 0.09 -10.47
CA MET A 144 -9.43 -0.02 -9.64
C MET A 144 -9.73 1.32 -8.98
N LYS A 145 -10.99 1.53 -8.63
CA LYS A 145 -11.46 2.78 -8.02
C LYS A 145 -12.41 2.47 -6.86
N TRP A 146 -12.22 3.21 -5.78
CA TRP A 146 -13.13 3.26 -4.65
C TRP A 146 -13.78 4.64 -4.59
N VAL A 147 -15.09 4.69 -4.35
CA VAL A 147 -15.86 5.94 -4.26
C VAL A 147 -16.41 6.05 -2.84
N ASN A 148 -16.32 7.24 -2.28
CA ASN A 148 -16.83 7.50 -0.93
C ASN A 148 -18.36 7.62 -0.96
N ASN A 149 -19.05 6.56 -0.55
CA ASN A 149 -20.51 6.50 -0.55
C ASN A 149 -21.14 7.52 0.42
N ALA A 150 -20.44 7.89 1.49
CA ALA A 150 -20.95 8.90 2.42
C ALA A 150 -21.05 10.27 1.76
N VAL A 151 -20.10 10.64 0.88
CA VAL A 151 -20.16 11.87 0.10
C VAL A 151 -21.32 11.81 -0.90
N THR A 152 -21.46 10.67 -1.60
CA THR A 152 -22.53 10.48 -2.58
C THR A 152 -23.91 10.54 -1.93
N GLN A 153 -24.07 10.00 -0.74
CA GLN A 153 -25.34 9.98 -0.02
C GLN A 153 -25.73 11.36 0.54
N ALA A 154 -24.76 12.25 0.73
CA ALA A 154 -25.02 13.60 1.24
C ALA A 154 -25.65 14.52 0.19
N GLU A 155 -25.63 14.12 -1.07
CA GLU A 155 -26.27 14.82 -2.17
C GLU A 155 -27.73 14.33 -2.32
#